data_8aabd81092c0e55be06475d913d25a9f
#
_entry.id   8aabd81092c0e55be06475d913d25a9f
#
_cell.length_a   1.000
_cell.length_b   1.000
_cell.length_c   1.000
_cell.angle_alpha   90.00
_cell.angle_beta   90.00
_cell.angle_gamma   90.00
#
_symmetry.space_group_name_H-M   'P 1'
#
loop_
_entity.id
_entity.type
_entity.pdbx_description
1 polymer ?
#
loop_
_entity_poly.entity_id
_entity_poly.type
_entity_poly.pdbx_seq_one_letter_code
_entity_poly.pdbx_strand_id
1 'polypeptide(L)'
;MYILTKETVIIRMMVKNSLLKYLQSIHFGRLTLELPDLTIHQFGNNGPEAFLKINNYKAISLIISKGNVGFAEGYIYNYWQTDNLLNLYHIFAGNLSSFSELLSKKSLGKYINIIKHFFNQNTKIGSKKNIHAHYDLGNNFFKEWLDETFTYSSAKFNSDAEELSSAQKNKYQSILDKLNLPSGSKILEIGCGWGGFIEHASEQGHQVVGLTISNEQLDYAKQRNAKYRDSKILFEDYRDHHGAVSYTHLTLPTTLNV
;
A
#
# COMPACT_ATOMS: atom_id res chain seq x y z
N MET A 1 20.90 -14.27 -33.31
CA MET A 1 20.39 -12.98 -33.80
C MET A 1 18.92 -13.16 -34.14
N TYR A 2 18.00 -12.81 -33.18
CA TYR A 2 16.55 -12.93 -33.42
C TYR A 2 16.11 -11.81 -34.35
N ILE A 3 15.68 -12.13 -35.56
CA ILE A 3 15.07 -11.18 -36.48
C ILE A 3 13.70 -10.80 -35.93
N LEU A 4 13.57 -9.58 -35.39
CA LEU A 4 12.28 -9.05 -34.92
C LEU A 4 11.34 -8.96 -36.15
N THR A 5 10.11 -9.48 -35.98
CA THR A 5 9.08 -9.34 -37.02
C THR A 5 8.70 -7.87 -37.22
N LYS A 6 8.28 -7.48 -38.41
CA LYS A 6 7.82 -6.10 -38.72
C LYS A 6 6.76 -5.63 -37.70
N GLU A 7 5.86 -6.50 -37.25
CA GLU A 7 4.84 -6.22 -36.24
C GLU A 7 5.46 -5.84 -34.90
N THR A 8 6.49 -6.55 -34.48
CA THR A 8 7.18 -6.25 -33.19
C THR A 8 7.86 -4.89 -33.21
N VAL A 9 8.40 -4.46 -34.39
CA VAL A 9 9.02 -3.16 -34.53
C VAL A 9 7.97 -2.04 -34.49
N ILE A 10 6.85 -2.21 -35.17
CA ILE A 10 5.74 -1.23 -35.15
C ILE A 10 5.19 -1.04 -33.75
N ILE A 11 4.93 -2.12 -33.04
CA ILE A 11 4.43 -2.07 -31.65
C ILE A 11 5.41 -1.32 -30.74
N ARG A 12 6.72 -1.59 -30.87
CA ARG A 12 7.76 -0.87 -30.10
C ARG A 12 7.78 0.62 -30.39
N MET A 13 7.66 1.03 -31.66
CA MET A 13 7.57 2.43 -32.04
C MET A 13 6.33 3.12 -31.46
N MET A 14 5.17 2.49 -31.53
CA MET A 14 3.93 3.04 -30.96
C MET A 14 4.03 3.21 -29.44
N VAL A 15 4.58 2.22 -28.75
CA VAL A 15 4.79 2.22 -27.30
C VAL A 15 5.80 3.30 -26.89
N LYS A 16 6.94 3.41 -27.60
CA LYS A 16 7.94 4.47 -27.43
C LYS A 16 7.30 5.86 -27.57
N ASN A 17 6.62 6.11 -28.68
CA ASN A 17 6.02 7.41 -28.96
C ASN A 17 4.93 7.79 -27.93
N SER A 18 4.16 6.79 -27.44
CA SER A 18 3.18 7.01 -26.39
C SER A 18 3.82 7.40 -25.07
N LEU A 19 4.92 6.76 -24.68
CA LEU A 19 5.69 7.11 -23.48
C LEU A 19 6.25 8.53 -23.61
N LEU A 20 6.94 8.84 -24.71
CA LEU A 20 7.53 10.17 -24.92
C LEU A 20 6.47 11.27 -24.87
N LYS A 21 5.33 11.06 -25.51
CA LYS A 21 4.20 12.00 -25.46
C LYS A 21 3.65 12.18 -24.04
N TYR A 22 3.61 11.13 -23.26
CA TYR A 22 3.18 11.18 -21.86
C TYR A 22 4.15 11.98 -21.00
N LEU A 23 5.46 11.74 -21.16
CA LEU A 23 6.50 12.44 -20.41
C LEU A 23 6.68 13.92 -20.80
N GLN A 24 6.23 14.33 -21.99
CA GLN A 24 6.21 15.74 -22.41
C GLN A 24 5.32 16.62 -21.50
N SER A 25 4.39 16.04 -20.74
CA SER A 25 3.56 16.77 -19.78
C SER A 25 4.26 17.07 -18.44
N ILE A 26 5.49 16.62 -18.26
CA ILE A 26 6.29 16.94 -17.07
C ILE A 26 6.61 18.44 -17.08
N HIS A 27 6.15 19.16 -16.05
CA HIS A 27 6.41 20.57 -15.80
C HIS A 27 7.14 20.83 -14.48
N PHE A 28 7.11 19.87 -13.55
CA PHE A 28 7.83 19.88 -12.28
C PHE A 28 8.93 18.83 -12.28
N GLY A 29 10.16 19.23 -11.99
CA GLY A 29 11.35 18.39 -12.03
C GLY A 29 11.99 18.29 -13.40
N ARG A 30 13.17 17.68 -13.45
CA ARG A 30 13.94 17.40 -14.67
C ARG A 30 14.19 15.90 -14.77
N LEU A 31 13.60 15.26 -15.77
CA LEU A 31 13.78 13.84 -16.07
C LEU A 31 14.64 13.66 -17.31
N THR A 32 15.77 12.97 -17.19
CA THR A 32 16.56 12.47 -18.31
C THR A 32 16.24 11.00 -18.53
N LEU A 33 15.70 10.66 -19.70
CA LEU A 33 15.31 9.29 -20.09
C LEU A 33 16.27 8.73 -21.12
N GLU A 34 16.89 7.60 -20.84
CA GLU A 34 17.62 6.79 -21.82
C GLU A 34 16.77 5.56 -22.20
N LEU A 35 16.59 5.35 -23.49
CA LEU A 35 15.83 4.22 -24.05
C LEU A 35 16.76 3.07 -24.47
N PRO A 36 16.24 1.83 -24.67
CA PRO A 36 17.06 0.69 -25.09
C PRO A 36 17.78 0.86 -26.43
N ASP A 37 17.35 1.81 -27.24
CA ASP A 37 18.03 2.20 -28.51
C ASP A 37 19.10 3.28 -28.29
N LEU A 38 19.47 3.54 -27.05
CA LEU A 38 20.45 4.54 -26.61
C LEU A 38 20.05 6.00 -26.90
N THR A 39 18.81 6.24 -27.33
CA THR A 39 18.33 7.62 -27.48
C THR A 39 18.05 8.24 -26.11
N ILE A 40 18.47 9.49 -25.94
CA ILE A 40 18.30 10.25 -24.70
C ILE A 40 17.31 11.38 -24.94
N HIS A 41 16.38 11.53 -24.02
CA HIS A 41 15.34 12.56 -24.02
C HIS A 41 15.33 13.29 -22.68
N GLN A 42 15.05 14.58 -22.67
CA GLN A 42 14.91 15.39 -21.45
C GLN A 42 13.51 15.99 -21.39
N PHE A 43 12.94 16.00 -20.16
CA PHE A 43 11.61 16.49 -19.89
C PHE A 43 11.62 17.35 -18.63
N GLY A 44 10.79 18.40 -18.60
CA GLY A 44 10.67 19.30 -17.48
C GLY A 44 11.83 20.30 -17.38
N ASN A 45 11.75 21.22 -16.42
CA ASN A 45 12.68 22.34 -16.33
C ASN A 45 13.26 22.57 -14.94
N ASN A 46 12.43 22.62 -13.89
CA ASN A 46 12.80 23.05 -12.54
C ASN A 46 12.34 22.06 -11.49
N GLY A 47 13.19 21.82 -10.49
CA GLY A 47 12.88 20.93 -9.38
C GLY A 47 13.88 19.78 -9.24
N PRO A 48 13.48 18.65 -8.62
CA PRO A 48 14.34 17.49 -8.47
C PRO A 48 14.78 16.93 -9.83
N GLU A 49 16.00 16.41 -9.88
CA GLU A 49 16.55 15.80 -11.09
C GLU A 49 16.69 14.29 -10.91
N ALA A 50 16.33 13.53 -11.94
CA ALA A 50 16.52 12.09 -11.97
C ALA A 50 16.87 11.61 -13.38
N PHE A 51 17.69 10.56 -13.44
CA PHE A 51 17.99 9.81 -14.64
C PHE A 51 17.22 8.49 -14.62
N LEU A 52 16.44 8.23 -15.67
CA LEU A 52 15.68 6.99 -15.86
C LEU A 52 16.20 6.26 -17.08
N LYS A 53 16.75 5.08 -16.90
CA LYS A 53 17.21 4.21 -17.98
C LYS A 53 16.25 3.05 -18.17
N ILE A 54 15.70 2.93 -19.37
CA ILE A 54 14.91 1.76 -19.77
C ILE A 54 15.84 0.73 -20.41
N ASN A 55 16.09 -0.37 -19.71
CA ASN A 55 16.93 -1.47 -20.19
C ASN A 55 16.19 -2.37 -21.19
N ASN A 56 14.85 -2.47 -21.03
CA ASN A 56 14.00 -3.33 -21.87
C ASN A 56 12.64 -2.71 -22.09
N TYR A 57 12.13 -2.72 -23.33
CA TYR A 57 10.78 -2.24 -23.65
C TYR A 57 9.64 -2.98 -22.94
N LYS A 58 9.90 -4.15 -22.32
CA LYS A 58 8.95 -4.81 -21.44
C LYS A 58 8.53 -3.92 -20.26
N ALA A 59 9.41 -3.05 -19.76
CA ALA A 59 9.06 -2.08 -18.73
C ALA A 59 7.83 -1.26 -19.11
N ILE A 60 7.82 -0.73 -20.33
CA ILE A 60 6.71 0.10 -20.83
C ILE A 60 5.43 -0.72 -20.99
N SER A 61 5.55 -1.95 -21.50
CA SER A 61 4.41 -2.86 -21.63
C SER A 61 3.79 -3.21 -20.27
N LEU A 62 4.62 -3.42 -19.24
CA LEU A 62 4.16 -3.65 -17.86
C LEU A 62 3.44 -2.42 -17.29
N ILE A 63 3.99 -1.22 -17.48
CA ILE A 63 3.35 0.03 -17.02
C ILE A 63 1.98 0.20 -17.69
N ILE A 64 1.87 -0.03 -19.00
CA ILE A 64 0.59 0.10 -19.72
C ILE A 64 -0.43 -0.93 -19.25
N SER A 65 -0.02 -2.17 -18.98
CA SER A 65 -0.92 -3.27 -18.64
C SER A 65 -1.31 -3.31 -17.15
N LYS A 66 -0.40 -2.93 -16.25
CA LYS A 66 -0.54 -3.08 -14.80
C LYS A 66 -0.40 -1.76 -14.02
N GLY A 67 -0.19 -0.62 -14.70
CA GLY A 67 -0.03 0.69 -14.04
C GLY A 67 1.15 0.73 -13.07
N ASN A 68 0.91 1.23 -11.85
CA ASN A 68 1.93 1.38 -10.81
C ASN A 68 2.58 0.05 -10.40
N VAL A 69 1.81 -1.05 -10.39
CA VAL A 69 2.34 -2.39 -10.12
C VAL A 69 3.34 -2.80 -11.21
N GLY A 70 3.00 -2.55 -12.48
CA GLY A 70 3.90 -2.83 -13.61
C GLY A 70 5.16 -1.96 -13.61
N PHE A 71 5.07 -0.72 -13.11
CA PHE A 71 6.23 0.13 -12.89
C PHE A 71 7.17 -0.46 -11.82
N ALA A 72 6.64 -0.88 -10.68
CA ALA A 72 7.41 -1.53 -9.62
C ALA A 72 8.03 -2.87 -10.06
N GLU A 73 7.25 -3.73 -10.73
CA GLU A 73 7.76 -4.98 -11.30
C GLU A 73 8.92 -4.73 -12.29
N GLY A 74 8.79 -3.70 -13.12
CA GLY A 74 9.85 -3.30 -14.06
C GLY A 74 11.17 -2.97 -13.36
N TYR A 75 11.11 -2.33 -12.19
CA TYR A 75 12.28 -2.05 -11.35
C TYR A 75 12.86 -3.34 -10.76
N ILE A 76 12.04 -4.17 -10.14
CA ILE A 76 12.44 -5.45 -9.53
C ILE A 76 13.13 -6.37 -10.55
N TYR A 77 12.59 -6.43 -11.77
CA TYR A 77 13.17 -7.26 -12.85
C TYR A 77 14.29 -6.56 -13.63
N ASN A 78 14.73 -5.38 -13.17
CA ASN A 78 15.78 -4.59 -13.82
C ASN A 78 15.47 -4.27 -15.30
N TYR A 79 14.18 -4.09 -15.64
CA TYR A 79 13.78 -3.60 -16.95
C TYR A 79 13.94 -2.09 -17.09
N TRP A 80 14.02 -1.39 -15.97
CA TRP A 80 14.44 -0.02 -15.84
C TRP A 80 15.23 0.21 -14.56
N GLN A 81 16.02 1.28 -14.52
CA GLN A 81 16.82 1.71 -13.38
C GLN A 81 16.90 3.23 -13.30
N THR A 82 17.25 3.76 -12.15
CA THR A 82 17.43 5.19 -11.91
C THR A 82 18.62 5.42 -10.98
N ASP A 83 19.22 6.60 -11.08
CA ASP A 83 20.26 7.07 -10.17
C ASP A 83 19.70 7.56 -8.84
N ASN A 84 18.45 8.07 -8.85
CA ASN A 84 17.81 8.61 -7.66
C ASN A 84 16.30 8.29 -7.66
N LEU A 85 15.93 7.23 -6.94
CA LEU A 85 14.55 6.76 -6.87
C LEU A 85 13.62 7.78 -6.19
N LEU A 86 14.10 8.46 -5.15
CA LEU A 86 13.32 9.47 -4.44
C LEU A 86 12.96 10.65 -5.33
N ASN A 87 13.95 11.20 -6.05
CA ASN A 87 13.72 12.30 -6.98
C ASN A 87 12.78 11.87 -8.12
N LEU A 88 12.93 10.65 -8.63
CA LEU A 88 12.03 10.11 -9.65
C LEU A 88 10.58 10.07 -9.16
N TYR A 89 10.35 9.63 -7.92
CA TYR A 89 9.02 9.66 -7.29
C TYR A 89 8.51 11.09 -7.10
N HIS A 90 9.34 12.02 -6.67
CA HIS A 90 8.95 13.43 -6.53
C HIS A 90 8.53 14.03 -7.86
N ILE A 91 9.26 13.74 -8.95
CA ILE A 91 8.89 14.18 -10.31
C ILE A 91 7.52 13.62 -10.68
N PHE A 92 7.28 12.32 -10.51
CA PHE A 92 6.01 11.71 -10.87
C PHE A 92 4.85 12.21 -10.00
N ALA A 93 5.04 12.32 -8.69
CA ALA A 93 4.03 12.84 -7.78
C ALA A 93 3.66 14.29 -8.08
N GLY A 94 4.64 15.15 -8.34
CA GLY A 94 4.42 16.56 -8.67
C GLY A 94 3.72 16.79 -10.00
N ASN A 95 3.68 15.78 -10.89
CA ASN A 95 3.02 15.86 -12.20
C ASN A 95 1.77 14.96 -12.30
N LEU A 96 1.28 14.41 -11.18
CA LEU A 96 0.20 13.42 -11.17
C LEU A 96 -1.09 13.95 -11.81
N SER A 97 -1.43 15.22 -11.58
CA SER A 97 -2.61 15.87 -12.19
C SER A 97 -2.53 15.89 -13.72
N SER A 98 -1.37 16.29 -14.27
CA SER A 98 -1.14 16.32 -15.72
C SER A 98 -1.21 14.93 -16.35
N PHE A 99 -0.70 13.91 -15.63
CA PHE A 99 -0.77 12.52 -16.06
C PHE A 99 -2.20 11.98 -16.04
N SER A 100 -2.97 12.29 -14.99
CA SER A 100 -4.37 11.84 -14.88
C SER A 100 -5.27 12.46 -15.95
N GLU A 101 -5.05 13.72 -16.32
CA GLU A 101 -5.78 14.39 -17.39
C GLU A 101 -5.56 13.75 -18.76
N LEU A 102 -4.32 13.35 -19.06
CA LEU A 102 -4.00 12.63 -20.30
C LEU A 102 -4.65 11.24 -20.37
N LEU A 103 -4.75 10.54 -19.23
CA LEU A 103 -5.38 9.23 -19.15
C LEU A 103 -6.91 9.31 -19.23
N SER A 104 -7.52 10.36 -18.67
CA SER A 104 -8.97 10.54 -18.67
C SER A 104 -9.54 10.83 -20.08
N LYS A 105 -8.76 11.45 -20.95
CA LYS A 105 -9.13 11.73 -22.34
C LYS A 105 -9.21 10.47 -23.21
N LYS A 106 -8.69 9.31 -22.76
CA LYS A 106 -8.82 8.02 -23.46
C LYS A 106 -9.90 7.16 -22.78
N SER A 107 -11.13 7.29 -23.25
CA SER A 107 -12.35 6.59 -22.77
C SER A 107 -12.23 5.07 -22.61
N LEU A 108 -11.27 4.39 -23.24
CA LEU A 108 -11.13 2.92 -23.18
C LEU A 108 -10.66 2.40 -21.80
N GLY A 109 -9.85 3.18 -21.06
CA GLY A 109 -9.34 2.77 -19.73
C GLY A 109 -10.45 2.66 -18.67
N LYS A 110 -11.52 3.43 -18.82
CA LYS A 110 -12.66 3.47 -17.89
C LYS A 110 -13.44 2.13 -17.90
N TYR A 111 -13.64 1.54 -19.07
CA TYR A 111 -14.35 0.25 -19.20
C TYR A 111 -13.51 -0.93 -18.68
N ILE A 112 -12.21 -0.92 -18.90
CA ILE A 112 -11.30 -1.97 -18.41
C ILE A 112 -11.22 -1.95 -16.88
N ASN A 113 -11.20 -0.77 -16.26
CA ASN A 113 -11.21 -0.64 -14.80
C ASN A 113 -12.55 -1.07 -14.18
N ILE A 114 -13.68 -0.78 -14.82
CA ILE A 114 -15.01 -1.24 -14.36
C ILE A 114 -15.10 -2.77 -14.38
N ILE A 115 -14.57 -3.41 -15.43
CA ILE A 115 -14.55 -4.89 -15.54
C ILE A 115 -13.61 -5.49 -14.48
N LYS A 116 -12.41 -4.91 -14.25
CA LYS A 116 -11.52 -5.33 -13.16
C LYS A 116 -12.15 -5.16 -11.78
N HIS A 117 -12.87 -4.07 -11.56
CA HIS A 117 -13.58 -3.81 -10.29
C HIS A 117 -14.70 -4.83 -10.04
N PHE A 118 -15.39 -5.27 -11.09
CA PHE A 118 -16.45 -6.30 -10.98
C PHE A 118 -15.89 -7.69 -10.60
N PHE A 119 -14.67 -8.02 -11.06
CA PHE A 119 -13.99 -9.29 -10.71
C PHE A 119 -13.27 -9.24 -9.35
N ASN A 120 -13.03 -8.05 -8.76
CA ASN A 120 -12.38 -7.88 -7.46
C ASN A 120 -13.39 -7.66 -6.31
N GLN A 121 -14.59 -8.23 -6.40
CA GLN A 121 -15.57 -8.12 -5.31
C GLN A 121 -15.02 -8.76 -4.03
N ASN A 122 -15.25 -8.09 -2.88
CA ASN A 122 -14.91 -8.55 -1.54
C ASN A 122 -15.77 -9.77 -1.12
N THR A 123 -15.60 -10.89 -1.81
CA THR A 123 -16.14 -12.17 -1.35
C THR A 123 -15.31 -12.69 -0.18
N LYS A 124 -15.87 -13.56 0.68
CA LYS A 124 -15.11 -14.19 1.79
C LYS A 124 -13.78 -14.82 1.31
N ILE A 125 -13.80 -15.48 0.15
CA ILE A 125 -12.63 -16.11 -0.47
C ILE A 125 -11.67 -15.06 -1.03
N GLY A 126 -12.16 -14.03 -1.69
CA GLY A 126 -11.37 -12.93 -2.25
C GLY A 126 -10.69 -12.10 -1.16
N SER A 127 -11.40 -11.76 -0.09
CA SER A 127 -10.85 -11.04 1.08
C SER A 127 -9.73 -11.83 1.74
N LYS A 128 -9.94 -13.14 1.98
CA LYS A 128 -8.93 -14.01 2.57
C LYS A 128 -7.67 -14.10 1.70
N LYS A 129 -7.82 -14.26 0.38
CA LYS A 129 -6.71 -14.32 -0.57
C LYS A 129 -5.95 -12.98 -0.65
N ASN A 130 -6.65 -11.86 -0.68
CA ASN A 130 -6.04 -10.53 -0.75
C ASN A 130 -5.28 -10.20 0.55
N ILE A 131 -5.85 -10.53 1.70
CA ILE A 131 -5.21 -10.33 3.01
C ILE A 131 -4.00 -11.24 3.17
N HIS A 132 -4.09 -12.53 2.79
CA HIS A 132 -2.93 -13.41 2.75
C HIS A 132 -1.81 -12.83 1.87
N ALA A 133 -2.10 -12.44 0.64
CA ALA A 133 -1.09 -11.87 -0.26
C ALA A 133 -0.46 -10.57 0.28
N HIS A 134 -1.20 -9.78 1.06
CA HIS A 134 -0.71 -8.52 1.62
C HIS A 134 0.15 -8.72 2.88
N TYR A 135 -0.21 -9.68 3.75
CA TYR A 135 0.48 -9.93 5.02
C TYR A 135 1.48 -11.09 4.93
N ASP A 136 1.47 -11.91 3.88
CA ASP A 136 2.46 -12.98 3.61
C ASP A 136 3.87 -12.47 3.30
N LEU A 137 4.07 -11.14 3.26
CA LEU A 137 5.42 -10.52 3.26
C LEU A 137 6.19 -10.84 4.54
N GLY A 138 5.49 -11.32 5.59
CA GLY A 138 6.05 -11.74 6.86
C GLY A 138 6.38 -10.60 7.82
N ASN A 139 6.44 -10.94 9.11
CA ASN A 139 6.72 -9.96 10.17
C ASN A 139 8.07 -9.25 9.99
N ASN A 140 9.08 -9.91 9.40
CA ASN A 140 10.39 -9.32 9.16
C ASN A 140 10.32 -8.13 8.19
N PHE A 141 9.48 -8.21 7.14
CA PHE A 141 9.28 -7.11 6.23
C PHE A 141 8.64 -5.90 6.94
N PHE A 142 7.56 -6.14 7.70
CA PHE A 142 6.87 -5.05 8.39
C PHE A 142 7.72 -4.40 9.49
N LYS A 143 8.63 -5.15 10.11
CA LYS A 143 9.58 -4.64 11.11
C LYS A 143 10.52 -3.56 10.57
N GLU A 144 10.81 -3.55 9.28
CA GLU A 144 11.64 -2.52 8.64
C GLU A 144 10.94 -1.17 8.47
N TRP A 145 9.59 -1.15 8.57
CA TRP A 145 8.77 0.04 8.29
C TRP A 145 7.98 0.55 9.48
N LEU A 146 7.62 -0.35 10.38
CA LEU A 146 6.79 -0.03 11.52
C LEU A 146 7.66 0.26 12.75
N ASP A 147 7.09 1.08 13.64
CA ASP A 147 7.67 1.35 14.95
C ASP A 147 7.52 0.14 15.91
N GLU A 148 8.00 0.27 17.14
CA GLU A 148 7.93 -0.77 18.19
C GLU A 148 6.50 -1.23 18.52
N THR A 149 5.49 -0.38 18.29
CA THR A 149 4.08 -0.74 18.51
C THR A 149 3.58 -1.71 17.46
N PHE A 150 4.28 -1.86 16.36
CA PHE A 150 3.94 -2.73 15.24
C PHE A 150 2.54 -2.43 14.69
N THR A 151 2.20 -1.14 14.56
CA THR A 151 0.88 -0.67 14.18
C THR A 151 0.85 -0.21 12.73
N TYR A 152 0.15 -0.96 11.88
CA TYR A 152 0.02 -0.67 10.45
C TYR A 152 -1.24 0.15 10.16
N SER A 153 -1.32 1.33 10.77
CA SER A 153 -2.38 2.32 10.52
C SER A 153 -1.89 3.70 10.94
N SER A 154 -2.61 4.77 10.53
CA SER A 154 -2.23 6.15 10.84
C SER A 154 -2.09 6.36 12.35
N ALA A 155 -1.15 7.22 12.75
CA ALA A 155 -0.93 7.63 14.11
C ALA A 155 -1.65 8.98 14.41
N LYS A 156 -1.72 9.36 15.69
CA LYS A 156 -2.23 10.65 16.14
C LYS A 156 -1.10 11.43 16.79
N PHE A 157 -0.47 12.30 16.02
CA PHE A 157 0.60 13.18 16.49
C PHE A 157 0.01 14.37 17.25
N ASN A 158 0.62 14.72 18.36
CA ASN A 158 0.31 15.93 19.13
C ASN A 158 1.29 17.08 18.73
N SER A 159 2.44 16.76 18.13
CA SER A 159 3.40 17.71 17.58
C SER A 159 4.21 17.06 16.45
N ASP A 160 4.80 17.90 15.59
CA ASP A 160 5.64 17.43 14.46
C ASP A 160 6.94 16.72 14.90
N ALA A 161 7.38 16.95 16.14
CA ALA A 161 8.59 16.35 16.70
C ALA A 161 8.32 15.07 17.51
N GLU A 162 7.07 14.59 17.55
CA GLU A 162 6.71 13.44 18.33
C GLU A 162 7.13 12.13 17.65
N GLU A 163 7.65 11.19 18.43
CA GLU A 163 8.00 9.86 17.96
C GLU A 163 6.76 9.06 17.53
N LEU A 164 6.89 8.26 16.46
CA LEU A 164 5.79 7.49 15.89
C LEU A 164 5.13 6.56 16.92
N SER A 165 5.92 5.90 17.76
CA SER A 165 5.39 5.00 18.79
C SER A 165 4.51 5.71 19.81
N SER A 166 4.88 6.94 20.20
CA SER A 166 4.06 7.79 21.08
C SER A 166 2.77 8.21 20.38
N ALA A 167 2.85 8.63 19.14
CA ALA A 167 1.70 9.00 18.34
C ALA A 167 0.72 7.83 18.10
N GLN A 168 1.23 6.59 18.00
CA GLN A 168 0.39 5.39 17.94
C GLN A 168 -0.32 5.15 19.30
N LYS A 169 0.37 5.30 20.40
CA LYS A 169 -0.22 5.22 21.76
C LYS A 169 -1.28 6.31 21.99
N ASN A 170 -1.06 7.54 21.53
CA ASN A 170 -2.05 8.63 21.56
C ASN A 170 -3.33 8.27 20.79
N LYS A 171 -3.19 7.61 19.64
CA LYS A 171 -4.34 7.11 18.90
C LYS A 171 -5.14 6.10 19.73
N TYR A 172 -4.47 5.11 20.33
CA TYR A 172 -5.13 4.11 21.16
C TYR A 172 -5.84 4.75 22.34
N GLN A 173 -5.18 5.67 23.02
CA GLN A 173 -5.78 6.42 24.13
C GLN A 173 -6.98 7.22 23.67
N SER A 174 -6.87 7.93 22.54
CA SER A 174 -8.00 8.70 21.97
C SER A 174 -9.21 7.83 21.62
N ILE A 175 -8.99 6.56 21.27
CA ILE A 175 -10.08 5.61 21.07
C ILE A 175 -10.74 5.27 22.41
N LEU A 176 -9.96 4.90 23.43
CA LEU A 176 -10.48 4.57 24.76
C LEU A 176 -11.22 5.75 25.39
N ASP A 177 -10.67 6.96 25.28
CA ASP A 177 -11.32 8.18 25.78
C ASP A 177 -12.70 8.41 25.14
N LYS A 178 -12.79 8.20 23.82
CA LYS A 178 -14.06 8.34 23.08
C LYS A 178 -15.08 7.26 23.44
N LEU A 179 -14.61 6.06 23.74
CA LEU A 179 -15.46 4.96 24.17
C LEU A 179 -16.00 5.21 25.59
N ASN A 180 -15.26 5.91 26.42
CA ASN A 180 -15.63 6.29 27.79
C ASN A 180 -16.21 5.12 28.58
N LEU A 181 -15.56 3.95 28.53
CA LEU A 181 -16.04 2.72 29.13
C LEU A 181 -15.58 2.59 30.60
N PRO A 182 -16.40 1.99 31.46
CA PRO A 182 -15.96 1.61 32.79
C PRO A 182 -14.77 0.64 32.74
N SER A 183 -13.89 0.69 33.73
CA SER A 183 -12.82 -0.30 33.87
C SER A 183 -13.38 -1.72 33.92
N GLY A 184 -12.68 -2.67 33.29
CA GLY A 184 -13.13 -4.06 33.19
C GLY A 184 -14.11 -4.34 32.05
N SER A 185 -14.44 -3.33 31.22
CA SER A 185 -15.33 -3.52 30.07
C SER A 185 -14.74 -4.48 29.05
N LYS A 186 -15.65 -5.17 28.34
CA LYS A 186 -15.27 -6.08 27.22
C LYS A 186 -15.32 -5.33 25.89
N ILE A 187 -14.22 -5.37 25.16
CA ILE A 187 -14.05 -4.70 23.86
C ILE A 187 -13.81 -5.77 22.79
N LEU A 188 -14.47 -5.65 21.64
CA LEU A 188 -14.18 -6.43 20.46
C LEU A 188 -13.40 -5.54 19.46
N GLU A 189 -12.19 -5.96 19.12
CA GLU A 189 -11.37 -5.34 18.07
C GLU A 189 -11.39 -6.20 16.82
N ILE A 190 -11.93 -5.66 15.72
CA ILE A 190 -11.96 -6.33 14.43
C ILE A 190 -10.76 -5.87 13.62
N GLY A 191 -9.89 -6.83 13.22
CA GLY A 191 -8.63 -6.52 12.55
C GLY A 191 -7.56 -6.05 13.53
N CYS A 192 -7.31 -6.80 14.58
CA CYS A 192 -6.42 -6.43 15.68
C CYS A 192 -4.94 -6.34 15.31
N GLY A 193 -4.58 -6.70 14.06
CA GLY A 193 -3.19 -6.66 13.62
C GLY A 193 -2.27 -7.45 14.54
N TRP A 194 -1.17 -6.85 14.92
CA TRP A 194 -0.19 -7.44 15.84
C TRP A 194 -0.50 -7.17 17.33
N GLY A 195 -1.72 -6.74 17.65
CA GLY A 195 -2.25 -6.65 19.02
C GLY A 195 -1.82 -5.43 19.83
N GLY A 196 -1.41 -4.33 19.16
CA GLY A 196 -0.97 -3.12 19.87
C GLY A 196 -2.08 -2.43 20.65
N PHE A 197 -3.29 -2.32 20.11
CA PHE A 197 -4.43 -1.77 20.85
C PHE A 197 -4.88 -2.70 21.97
N ILE A 198 -4.84 -4.03 21.76
CA ILE A 198 -5.16 -5.02 22.81
C ILE A 198 -4.25 -4.80 24.02
N GLU A 199 -2.93 -4.67 23.79
CA GLU A 199 -1.97 -4.40 24.86
C GLU A 199 -2.31 -3.12 25.62
N HIS A 200 -2.49 -2.02 24.90
CA HIS A 200 -2.78 -0.71 25.49
C HIS A 200 -4.08 -0.68 26.30
N ALA A 201 -5.14 -1.30 25.78
CA ALA A 201 -6.44 -1.37 26.49
C ALA A 201 -6.39 -2.32 27.69
N SER A 202 -5.66 -3.44 27.57
CA SER A 202 -5.50 -4.40 28.67
C SER A 202 -4.67 -3.82 29.81
N GLU A 203 -3.68 -2.95 29.53
CA GLU A 203 -2.93 -2.20 30.54
C GLU A 203 -3.83 -1.30 31.38
N GLN A 204 -4.94 -0.85 30.81
CA GLN A 204 -5.95 -0.02 31.50
C GLN A 204 -7.08 -0.86 32.12
N GLY A 205 -6.91 -2.19 32.17
CA GLY A 205 -7.84 -3.10 32.84
C GLY A 205 -9.04 -3.53 32.01
N HIS A 206 -9.06 -3.25 30.68
CA HIS A 206 -10.10 -3.75 29.79
C HIS A 206 -9.83 -5.18 29.34
N GLN A 207 -10.89 -5.92 29.05
CA GLN A 207 -10.82 -7.26 28.45
C GLN A 207 -11.03 -7.13 26.94
N VAL A 208 -10.05 -7.52 26.11
CA VAL A 208 -10.17 -7.35 24.67
C VAL A 208 -10.24 -8.70 23.95
N VAL A 209 -11.22 -8.85 23.07
CA VAL A 209 -11.26 -9.94 22.09
C VAL A 209 -10.82 -9.36 20.74
N GLY A 210 -9.64 -9.73 20.28
CA GLY A 210 -9.11 -9.33 19.00
C GLY A 210 -9.34 -10.38 17.93
N LEU A 211 -9.85 -9.97 16.76
CA LEU A 211 -10.03 -10.84 15.61
C LEU A 211 -9.00 -10.53 14.54
N THR A 212 -8.40 -11.55 13.96
CA THR A 212 -7.57 -11.44 12.76
C THR A 212 -7.76 -12.64 11.86
N ILE A 213 -7.50 -12.47 10.56
CA ILE A 213 -7.49 -13.54 9.56
C ILE A 213 -6.10 -13.78 8.98
N SER A 214 -5.05 -13.27 9.62
CA SER A 214 -3.64 -13.51 9.33
C SER A 214 -3.01 -14.37 10.44
N ASN A 215 -2.43 -15.52 10.08
CA ASN A 215 -1.73 -16.38 11.03
C ASN A 215 -0.48 -15.70 11.62
N GLU A 216 0.27 -14.98 10.79
CA GLU A 216 1.46 -14.22 11.19
C GLU A 216 1.13 -13.18 12.29
N GLN A 217 0.02 -12.46 12.10
CA GLN A 217 -0.45 -11.48 13.08
C GLN A 217 -0.96 -12.19 14.35
N LEU A 218 -1.71 -13.29 14.19
CA LEU A 218 -2.25 -14.06 15.32
C LEU A 218 -1.15 -14.50 16.28
N ASP A 219 -0.11 -15.14 15.74
CA ASP A 219 0.98 -15.70 16.55
C ASP A 219 1.75 -14.59 17.28
N TYR A 220 2.06 -13.52 16.58
CA TYR A 220 2.72 -12.36 17.16
C TYR A 220 1.84 -11.69 18.24
N ALA A 221 0.57 -11.43 17.95
CA ALA A 221 -0.35 -10.79 18.88
C ALA A 221 -0.57 -11.62 20.14
N LYS A 222 -0.66 -12.95 20.02
CA LYS A 222 -0.74 -13.86 21.17
C LYS A 222 0.51 -13.80 22.04
N GLN A 223 1.70 -13.84 21.42
CA GLN A 223 2.96 -13.73 22.15
C GLN A 223 3.07 -12.40 22.90
N ARG A 224 2.78 -11.29 22.22
CA ARG A 224 2.79 -9.93 22.76
C ARG A 224 1.88 -9.78 23.98
N ASN A 225 0.67 -10.34 23.88
CA ASN A 225 -0.39 -10.17 24.87
C ASN A 225 -0.48 -11.33 25.87
N ALA A 226 0.51 -12.23 25.94
CA ALA A 226 0.47 -13.42 26.78
C ALA A 226 0.30 -13.13 28.29
N LYS A 227 0.71 -11.95 28.75
CA LYS A 227 0.57 -11.51 30.15
C LYS A 227 -0.88 -11.11 30.51
N TYR A 228 -1.74 -10.81 29.53
CA TYR A 228 -3.13 -10.37 29.75
C TYR A 228 -4.10 -11.53 29.59
N ARG A 229 -4.35 -12.27 30.65
CA ARG A 229 -5.15 -13.53 30.67
C ARG A 229 -6.60 -13.34 30.26
N ASP A 230 -7.16 -12.16 30.53
CA ASP A 230 -8.57 -11.83 30.24
C ASP A 230 -8.81 -11.36 28.82
N SER A 231 -7.74 -11.10 28.04
CA SER A 231 -7.82 -10.77 26.64
C SER A 231 -7.57 -12.00 25.76
N LYS A 232 -8.22 -12.06 24.60
CA LYS A 232 -8.15 -13.21 23.69
C LYS A 232 -7.90 -12.74 22.26
N ILE A 233 -7.10 -13.49 21.53
CA ILE A 233 -6.87 -13.25 20.10
C ILE A 233 -7.31 -14.49 19.33
N LEU A 234 -8.23 -14.29 18.36
CA LEU A 234 -8.87 -15.36 17.61
C LEU A 234 -8.56 -15.24 16.11
N PHE A 235 -8.30 -16.38 15.48
CA PHE A 235 -8.24 -16.48 14.04
C PHE A 235 -9.65 -16.66 13.51
N GLU A 236 -10.33 -15.56 13.22
CA GLU A 236 -11.74 -15.60 12.88
C GLU A 236 -12.12 -14.41 11.97
N ASP A 237 -12.97 -14.70 10.98
CA ASP A 237 -13.60 -13.65 10.18
C ASP A 237 -14.72 -13.01 11.02
N TYR A 238 -14.70 -11.69 11.15
CA TYR A 238 -15.70 -10.96 11.96
C TYR A 238 -17.15 -11.26 11.56
N ARG A 239 -17.39 -11.67 10.31
CA ARG A 239 -18.71 -12.05 9.77
C ARG A 239 -19.22 -13.37 10.37
N ASP A 240 -18.34 -14.18 10.94
CA ASP A 240 -18.64 -15.47 11.55
C ASP A 240 -18.60 -15.39 13.08
N HIS A 241 -18.22 -14.23 13.65
CA HIS A 241 -18.12 -14.04 15.10
C HIS A 241 -19.50 -13.83 15.74
N HIS A 242 -19.79 -14.63 16.76
CA HIS A 242 -21.05 -14.61 17.50
C HIS A 242 -20.86 -14.24 18.99
N GLY A 243 -19.70 -13.70 19.37
CA GLY A 243 -19.42 -13.31 20.75
C GLY A 243 -20.22 -12.09 21.21
N ALA A 244 -20.71 -12.11 22.44
CA ALA A 244 -21.30 -10.95 23.08
C ALA A 244 -20.20 -10.04 23.68
N VAL A 245 -20.24 -8.75 23.38
CA VAL A 245 -19.33 -7.72 23.90
C VAL A 245 -20.10 -6.51 24.40
N SER A 246 -19.53 -5.79 25.34
CA SER A 246 -20.15 -4.57 25.86
C SER A 246 -20.11 -3.43 24.84
N TYR A 247 -19.11 -3.43 23.97
CA TYR A 247 -18.93 -2.48 22.90
C TYR A 247 -18.12 -3.09 21.74
N THR A 248 -18.53 -2.76 20.51
CA THR A 248 -17.81 -3.19 19.29
C THR A 248 -17.19 -1.96 18.64
N HIS A 249 -15.87 -1.96 18.51
CA HIS A 249 -15.12 -0.97 17.75
C HIS A 249 -14.60 -1.60 16.46
N LEU A 250 -14.97 -1.03 15.33
CA LEU A 250 -14.48 -1.44 14.00
C LEU A 250 -13.33 -0.53 13.63
N THR A 251 -12.10 -1.02 13.74
CA THR A 251 -10.97 -0.43 13.02
C THR A 251 -10.98 -1.04 11.64
N LEU A 252 -11.43 -0.31 10.65
CA LEU A 252 -11.22 -0.71 9.25
C LEU A 252 -9.72 -0.66 8.98
N PRO A 253 -9.06 -1.78 8.65
CA PRO A 253 -7.79 -1.67 7.95
C PRO A 253 -8.08 -0.83 6.72
N THR A 254 -7.27 0.17 6.47
CA THR A 254 -7.39 1.06 5.33
C THR A 254 -7.70 0.24 4.09
N THR A 255 -8.97 0.16 3.72
CA THR A 255 -9.35 -0.16 2.37
C THR A 255 -8.85 1.00 1.56
N LEU A 256 -7.66 0.88 1.03
CA LEU A 256 -7.21 1.68 -0.09
C LEU A 256 -8.23 1.45 -1.19
N ASN A 257 -9.21 2.34 -1.26
CA ASN A 257 -9.92 2.58 -2.49
C ASN A 257 -8.91 3.22 -3.43
N VAL A 258 -8.26 2.37 -4.21
CA VAL A 258 -7.48 2.77 -5.36
C VAL A 258 -8.38 2.72 -6.58
#